data_a1665644adadcb722005aceb67a54f55
#
_entry.id   a1665644adadcb722005aceb67a54f55
#
_cell.length_a   1.000
_cell.length_b   1.000
_cell.length_c   1.000
_cell.angle_alpha   90.00
_cell.angle_beta   90.00
_cell.angle_gamma   90.00
#
_symmetry.space_group_name_H-M   'P 1'
#
loop_
_entity.id
_entity.type
_entity.pdbx_description
1 polymer ?
#
loop_
_entity_poly.entity_id
_entity_poly.type
_entity_poly.pdbx_seq_one_letter_code
_entity_poly.pdbx_strand_id
1 'polypeptide(L)'
;MRTFFCALIFFFISGIINSQPVPPVPDPPRLVNDFANILSSNEKEMLENKLLAYNDSTSTQIVIVTMRDLAGTPVKMMADLIGIKWKVGQKEKNNGLVLLIKPKQNDQKGEIAISTGYGLEPYVTDALSKRIIEQEIIPYFK
;
A
#
# COMPACT_ATOMS: atom_id res chain seq x y z
N MET A 1 11.74 58.30 -32.11
CA MET A 1 10.79 57.53 -31.27
C MET A 1 11.28 56.11 -31.23
N ARG A 2 11.82 55.70 -30.09
CA ARG A 2 12.35 54.33 -29.87
C ARG A 2 11.33 53.60 -28.99
N THR A 3 10.56 52.74 -29.63
CA THR A 3 9.62 51.83 -28.96
C THR A 3 10.39 50.71 -28.28
N PHE A 4 10.40 50.71 -26.95
CA PHE A 4 10.89 49.60 -26.14
C PHE A 4 9.86 48.46 -26.15
N PHE A 5 10.17 47.37 -26.80
CA PHE A 5 9.37 46.16 -26.79
C PHE A 5 9.85 45.32 -25.58
N CYS A 6 9.13 45.45 -24.47
CA CYS A 6 9.33 44.56 -23.30
C CYS A 6 8.76 43.17 -23.61
N ALA A 7 9.64 42.26 -24.00
CA ALA A 7 9.30 40.85 -24.11
C ALA A 7 9.20 40.26 -22.70
N LEU A 8 7.98 40.04 -22.25
CA LEU A 8 7.68 39.35 -21.00
C LEU A 8 7.91 37.85 -21.22
N ILE A 9 9.09 37.36 -20.82
CA ILE A 9 9.39 35.94 -20.83
C ILE A 9 8.66 35.30 -19.64
N PHE A 10 7.51 34.69 -19.92
CA PHE A 10 6.82 33.83 -18.98
C PHE A 10 7.61 32.52 -18.83
N PHE A 11 8.40 32.46 -17.76
CA PHE A 11 9.10 31.24 -17.37
C PHE A 11 8.05 30.25 -16.83
N PHE A 12 7.57 29.33 -17.68
CA PHE A 12 6.79 28.20 -17.26
C PHE A 12 7.69 27.28 -16.42
N ILE A 13 7.66 27.46 -15.10
CA ILE A 13 8.20 26.49 -14.18
C ILE A 13 7.25 25.29 -14.24
N SER A 14 7.55 24.34 -15.10
CA SER A 14 6.92 23.02 -15.07
C SER A 14 7.34 22.35 -13.76
N GLY A 15 6.55 22.53 -12.71
CA GLY A 15 6.69 21.78 -11.48
C GLY A 15 6.59 20.30 -11.82
N ILE A 16 7.68 19.57 -11.66
CA ILE A 16 7.65 18.09 -11.67
C ILE A 16 6.79 17.71 -10.49
N ILE A 17 5.52 17.43 -10.74
CA ILE A 17 4.65 16.80 -9.77
C ILE A 17 5.22 15.39 -9.60
N ASN A 18 6.04 15.20 -8.57
CA ASN A 18 6.40 13.86 -8.11
C ASN A 18 5.12 13.18 -7.63
N SER A 19 4.42 12.53 -8.56
CA SER A 19 3.34 11.63 -8.22
C SER A 19 3.94 10.53 -7.35
N GLN A 20 3.48 10.41 -6.13
CA GLN A 20 3.92 9.33 -5.25
C GLN A 20 3.70 7.98 -5.94
N PRO A 21 4.67 7.06 -5.90
CA PRO A 21 4.67 5.86 -6.73
C PRO A 21 3.74 4.78 -6.16
N VAL A 22 2.50 5.15 -5.87
CA VAL A 22 1.49 4.17 -5.49
C VAL A 22 1.16 3.32 -6.70
N PRO A 23 1.28 1.99 -6.63
CA PRO A 23 0.98 1.11 -7.74
C PRO A 23 -0.43 1.37 -8.31
N PRO A 24 -0.64 1.11 -9.61
CA PRO A 24 -1.98 1.15 -10.18
C PRO A 24 -2.88 0.10 -9.51
N VAL A 25 -4.18 0.34 -9.55
CA VAL A 25 -5.15 -0.67 -9.10
C VAL A 25 -4.98 -1.92 -9.96
N PRO A 26 -4.87 -3.11 -9.36
CA PRO A 26 -4.74 -4.35 -10.12
C PRO A 26 -5.95 -4.58 -11.04
N ASP A 27 -5.68 -5.00 -12.26
CA ASP A 27 -6.70 -5.41 -13.22
C ASP A 27 -6.30 -6.77 -13.83
N PRO A 28 -7.03 -7.86 -13.55
CA PRO A 28 -8.22 -7.96 -12.71
C PRO A 28 -7.93 -7.72 -11.22
N PRO A 29 -8.93 -7.27 -10.42
CA PRO A 29 -8.76 -7.04 -9.00
C PRO A 29 -8.30 -8.29 -8.25
N ARG A 30 -7.31 -8.15 -7.37
CA ARG A 30 -6.76 -9.22 -6.54
C ARG A 30 -6.52 -8.74 -5.11
N LEU A 31 -6.63 -9.66 -4.16
CA LEU A 31 -6.32 -9.39 -2.76
C LEU A 31 -4.84 -9.61 -2.45
N VAL A 32 -4.14 -10.47 -3.21
CA VAL A 32 -2.70 -10.70 -3.07
C VAL A 32 -1.94 -10.13 -4.27
N ASN A 33 -1.15 -9.09 -4.02
CA ASN A 33 -0.41 -8.32 -5.02
C ASN A 33 1.10 -8.38 -4.72
N ASP A 34 1.77 -9.37 -5.25
CA ASP A 34 3.17 -9.67 -4.97
C ASP A 34 4.11 -9.02 -6.00
N PHE A 35 4.27 -7.70 -5.93
CA PHE A 35 5.20 -6.96 -6.80
C PHE A 35 6.68 -7.22 -6.47
N ALA A 36 6.97 -7.69 -5.28
CA ALA A 36 8.32 -8.04 -4.86
C ALA A 36 8.75 -9.45 -5.32
N ASN A 37 7.82 -10.26 -5.84
CA ASN A 37 8.06 -11.66 -6.23
C ASN A 37 8.71 -12.49 -5.11
N ILE A 38 8.12 -12.42 -3.91
CA ILE A 38 8.58 -13.20 -2.75
C ILE A 38 7.70 -14.41 -2.46
N LEU A 39 6.55 -14.51 -3.12
CA LEU A 39 5.61 -15.61 -2.97
C LEU A 39 5.64 -16.50 -4.22
N SER A 40 5.59 -17.81 -4.03
CA SER A 40 5.34 -18.77 -5.11
C SER A 40 3.90 -18.63 -5.64
N SER A 41 3.66 -19.17 -6.84
CA SER A 41 2.31 -19.14 -7.43
C SER A 41 1.28 -19.86 -6.54
N ASN A 42 1.67 -20.99 -5.92
CA ASN A 42 0.80 -21.73 -5.03
C ASN A 42 0.47 -20.94 -3.74
N GLU A 43 1.47 -20.28 -3.14
CA GLU A 43 1.24 -19.44 -1.97
C GLU A 43 0.31 -18.26 -2.28
N LYS A 44 0.48 -17.61 -3.45
CA LYS A 44 -0.41 -16.53 -3.89
C LYS A 44 -1.85 -17.03 -4.03
N GLU A 45 -2.06 -18.18 -4.64
CA GLU A 45 -3.39 -18.75 -4.84
C GLU A 45 -4.03 -19.17 -3.50
N MET A 46 -3.27 -19.81 -2.63
CA MET A 46 -3.74 -20.20 -1.29
C MET A 46 -4.16 -18.98 -0.46
N LEU A 47 -3.34 -17.93 -0.45
CA LEU A 47 -3.64 -16.69 0.26
C LEU A 47 -4.85 -15.97 -0.35
N GLU A 48 -4.92 -15.87 -1.67
CA GLU A 48 -6.06 -15.25 -2.37
C GLU A 48 -7.38 -15.93 -1.98
N ASN A 49 -7.44 -17.26 -2.07
CA ASN A 49 -8.62 -18.03 -1.70
C ASN A 49 -9.00 -17.86 -0.23
N LYS A 50 -8.01 -17.82 0.67
CA LYS A 50 -8.24 -17.60 2.10
C LYS A 50 -8.80 -16.21 2.38
N LEU A 51 -8.27 -15.19 1.73
CA LEU A 51 -8.72 -13.81 1.89
C LEU A 51 -10.11 -13.57 1.28
N LEU A 52 -10.41 -14.19 0.15
CA LEU A 52 -11.74 -14.18 -0.45
C LEU A 52 -12.77 -14.80 0.49
N ALA A 53 -12.51 -16.00 1.02
CA ALA A 53 -13.39 -16.66 1.97
C ALA A 53 -13.61 -15.82 3.24
N TYR A 54 -12.57 -15.14 3.73
CA TYR A 54 -12.67 -14.24 4.87
C TYR A 54 -13.55 -13.02 4.54
N ASN A 55 -13.33 -12.40 3.38
CA ASN A 55 -14.16 -11.28 2.93
C ASN A 55 -15.63 -11.68 2.79
N ASP A 56 -15.93 -12.86 2.24
CA ASP A 56 -17.30 -13.36 2.06
C ASP A 56 -18.01 -13.59 3.39
N SER A 57 -17.27 -14.05 4.41
CA SER A 57 -17.84 -14.35 5.73
C SER A 57 -17.97 -13.13 6.64
N THR A 58 -17.08 -12.13 6.51
CA THR A 58 -16.99 -10.98 7.43
C THR A 58 -17.29 -9.64 6.77
N SER A 59 -17.35 -9.58 5.46
CA SER A 59 -17.36 -8.35 4.64
C SER A 59 -16.10 -7.49 4.79
N THR A 60 -15.10 -7.93 5.55
CA THR A 60 -13.82 -7.21 5.72
C THR A 60 -12.88 -7.57 4.59
N GLN A 61 -12.42 -6.58 3.84
CA GLN A 61 -11.48 -6.78 2.77
C GLN A 61 -10.05 -6.60 3.26
N ILE A 62 -9.25 -7.66 3.16
CA ILE A 62 -7.81 -7.62 3.45
C ILE A 62 -7.06 -7.74 2.15
N VAL A 63 -6.13 -6.80 1.91
CA VAL A 63 -5.25 -6.79 0.74
C VAL A 63 -3.81 -6.93 1.20
N ILE A 64 -3.08 -7.86 0.62
CA ILE A 64 -1.64 -8.03 0.82
C ILE A 64 -0.90 -7.44 -0.38
N VAL A 65 0.07 -6.58 -0.09
CA VAL A 65 0.93 -5.96 -1.11
C VAL A 65 2.39 -6.16 -0.71
N THR A 66 3.19 -6.65 -1.63
CA THR A 66 4.64 -6.70 -1.45
C THR A 66 5.32 -5.76 -2.43
N MET A 67 6.26 -4.93 -1.97
CA MET A 67 6.99 -3.98 -2.81
C MET A 67 8.46 -3.93 -2.40
N ARG A 68 9.38 -3.92 -3.37
CA ARG A 68 10.83 -3.78 -3.10
C ARG A 68 11.24 -2.34 -2.87
N ASP A 69 10.61 -1.40 -3.54
CA ASP A 69 10.92 0.02 -3.47
C ASP A 69 9.67 0.82 -3.12
N LEU A 70 9.79 1.67 -2.12
CA LEU A 70 8.74 2.60 -1.69
C LEU A 70 9.05 4.05 -2.13
N ALA A 71 10.09 4.25 -2.96
CA ALA A 71 10.55 5.55 -3.44
C ALA A 71 10.69 6.62 -2.33
N GLY A 72 11.29 6.21 -1.21
CA GLY A 72 11.49 7.09 -0.06
C GLY A 72 10.25 7.36 0.80
N THR A 73 9.11 6.78 0.46
CA THR A 73 7.88 6.91 1.25
C THR A 73 7.91 5.96 2.45
N PRO A 74 7.61 6.41 3.67
CA PRO A 74 7.49 5.53 4.84
C PRO A 74 6.47 4.40 4.59
N VAL A 75 6.78 3.19 5.05
CA VAL A 75 5.97 1.98 4.76
C VAL A 75 4.51 2.14 5.19
N LYS A 76 4.25 2.73 6.37
CA LYS A 76 2.89 2.98 6.85
C LYS A 76 2.14 3.96 5.94
N MET A 77 2.79 5.04 5.55
CA MET A 77 2.21 6.03 4.63
C MET A 77 1.91 5.42 3.26
N MET A 78 2.79 4.58 2.74
CA MET A 78 2.55 3.87 1.48
C MET A 78 1.34 2.93 1.59
N ALA A 79 1.21 2.19 2.69
CA ALA A 79 0.05 1.34 2.95
C ALA A 79 -1.26 2.13 3.00
N ASP A 80 -1.26 3.30 3.66
CA ASP A 80 -2.41 4.21 3.72
C ASP A 80 -2.81 4.71 2.32
N LEU A 81 -1.82 5.14 1.53
CA LEU A 81 -2.04 5.62 0.15
C LEU A 81 -2.60 4.52 -0.77
N ILE A 82 -2.10 3.28 -0.63
CA ILE A 82 -2.64 2.13 -1.37
C ILE A 82 -4.11 1.90 -0.98
N GLY A 83 -4.42 1.88 0.31
CA GLY A 83 -5.78 1.70 0.80
C GLY A 83 -6.76 2.72 0.23
N ILE A 84 -6.36 3.99 0.20
CA ILE A 84 -7.16 5.08 -0.35
C ILE A 84 -7.29 4.97 -1.87
N LYS A 85 -6.17 4.81 -2.58
CA LYS A 85 -6.16 4.78 -4.06
C LYS A 85 -6.90 3.57 -4.63
N TRP A 86 -6.73 2.42 -4.00
CA TRP A 86 -7.39 1.18 -4.43
C TRP A 86 -8.79 1.03 -3.86
N LYS A 87 -9.20 1.95 -2.98
CA LYS A 87 -10.52 1.93 -2.30
C LYS A 87 -10.77 0.60 -1.62
N VAL A 88 -9.77 0.14 -0.85
CA VAL A 88 -9.84 -1.14 -0.15
C VAL A 88 -10.93 -1.10 0.93
N GLY A 89 -11.81 -2.09 0.90
CA GLY A 89 -12.97 -2.18 1.79
C GLY A 89 -14.25 -1.65 1.16
N GLN A 90 -15.34 -1.78 1.89
CA GLN A 90 -16.64 -1.28 1.46
C GLN A 90 -16.76 0.21 1.78
N LYS A 91 -17.22 1.00 0.80
CA LYS A 91 -17.32 2.47 0.89
C LYS A 91 -18.04 2.97 2.14
N GLU A 92 -19.12 2.30 2.52
CA GLU A 92 -19.95 2.73 3.68
C GLU A 92 -19.42 2.22 5.02
N LYS A 93 -18.70 1.09 5.01
CA LYS A 93 -18.19 0.45 6.22
C LYS A 93 -16.74 0.83 6.53
N ASN A 94 -15.99 1.31 5.56
CA ASN A 94 -14.55 1.59 5.67
C ASN A 94 -13.77 0.43 6.34
N ASN A 95 -14.13 -0.80 5.98
CA ASN A 95 -13.66 -2.04 6.60
C ASN A 95 -12.55 -2.73 5.78
N GLY A 96 -11.71 -1.93 5.17
CA GLY A 96 -10.53 -2.39 4.45
C GLY A 96 -9.28 -2.44 5.32
N LEU A 97 -8.38 -3.40 5.03
CA LEU A 97 -7.08 -3.53 5.64
C LEU A 97 -6.03 -3.77 4.55
N VAL A 98 -4.94 -3.03 4.58
CA VAL A 98 -3.78 -3.24 3.72
C VAL A 98 -2.61 -3.71 4.57
N LEU A 99 -2.07 -4.90 4.26
CA LEU A 99 -0.80 -5.39 4.78
C LEU A 99 0.26 -5.15 3.71
N LEU A 100 1.16 -4.20 3.96
CA LEU A 100 2.28 -3.90 3.07
C LEU A 100 3.58 -4.48 3.62
N ILE A 101 4.28 -5.22 2.78
CA ILE A 101 5.55 -5.86 3.10
C ILE A 101 6.61 -5.37 2.12
N LYS A 102 7.66 -4.74 2.65
CA LYS A 102 8.91 -4.49 1.93
C LYS A 102 9.94 -5.52 2.41
N PRO A 103 10.32 -6.49 1.57
CA PRO A 103 11.27 -7.50 1.96
C PRO A 103 12.66 -6.89 2.20
N LYS A 104 13.47 -7.56 3.03
CA LYS A 104 14.87 -7.22 3.23
C LYS A 104 15.62 -7.34 1.89
N GLN A 105 16.44 -6.36 1.57
CA GLN A 105 17.30 -6.36 0.39
C GLN A 105 18.69 -5.89 0.75
N ASN A 106 19.71 -6.69 0.45
CA ASN A 106 21.11 -6.37 0.75
C ASN A 106 21.26 -5.85 2.19
N ASP A 107 21.74 -4.61 2.37
CA ASP A 107 21.92 -3.97 3.67
C ASP A 107 20.68 -3.22 4.17
N GLN A 108 19.60 -3.17 3.39
CA GLN A 108 18.36 -2.51 3.79
C GLN A 108 17.49 -3.45 4.61
N LYS A 109 16.98 -2.94 5.73
CA LYS A 109 16.02 -3.68 6.56
C LYS A 109 14.69 -3.89 5.83
N GLY A 110 14.06 -5.03 6.07
CA GLY A 110 12.67 -5.25 5.71
C GLY A 110 11.76 -4.36 6.57
N GLU A 111 10.64 -3.98 6.00
CA GLU A 111 9.64 -3.15 6.67
C GLU A 111 8.25 -3.72 6.43
N ILE A 112 7.37 -3.62 7.44
CA ILE A 112 6.00 -4.13 7.37
C ILE A 112 5.08 -3.07 7.98
N ALA A 113 3.94 -2.84 7.35
CA ALA A 113 2.90 -1.99 7.91
C ALA A 113 1.51 -2.60 7.69
N ILE A 114 0.63 -2.35 8.64
CA ILE A 114 -0.81 -2.58 8.54
C ILE A 114 -1.48 -1.22 8.50
N SER A 115 -2.33 -1.00 7.50
CA SER A 115 -3.20 0.15 7.37
C SER A 115 -4.65 -0.29 7.41
N THR A 116 -5.46 0.37 8.22
CA THR A 116 -6.87 0.04 8.40
C THR A 116 -7.76 1.21 8.02
N GLY A 117 -8.89 0.91 7.40
CA GLY A 117 -9.96 1.90 7.26
C GLY A 117 -10.61 2.23 8.60
N TYR A 118 -11.26 3.39 8.69
CA TYR A 118 -11.88 3.89 9.93
C TYR A 118 -12.84 2.91 10.60
N GLY A 119 -13.52 2.08 9.82
CA GLY A 119 -14.43 1.05 10.35
C GLY A 119 -13.73 -0.07 11.14
N LEU A 120 -12.44 -0.25 10.94
CA LEU A 120 -11.64 -1.26 11.64
C LEU A 120 -10.82 -0.71 12.79
N GLU A 121 -10.63 0.60 12.90
CA GLU A 121 -9.81 1.21 13.96
C GLU A 121 -10.19 0.78 15.39
N PRO A 122 -11.49 0.61 15.75
CA PRO A 122 -11.85 0.13 17.06
C PRO A 122 -11.41 -1.30 17.35
N TYR A 123 -11.20 -2.10 16.32
CA TYR A 123 -10.87 -3.53 16.44
C TYR A 123 -9.38 -3.80 16.16
N VAL A 124 -8.79 -3.08 15.22
CA VAL A 124 -7.39 -3.23 14.82
C VAL A 124 -6.69 -1.89 15.07
N THR A 125 -6.37 -1.65 16.33
CA THR A 125 -5.64 -0.46 16.76
C THR A 125 -4.18 -0.50 16.30
N ASP A 126 -3.49 0.63 16.30
CA ASP A 126 -2.06 0.70 15.99
C ASP A 126 -1.23 -0.18 16.93
N ALA A 127 -1.59 -0.25 18.21
CA ALA A 127 -0.93 -1.12 19.18
C ALA A 127 -1.11 -2.60 18.86
N LEU A 128 -2.31 -3.01 18.42
CA LEU A 128 -2.58 -4.37 17.99
C LEU A 128 -1.86 -4.68 16.68
N SER A 129 -1.87 -3.77 15.71
CA SER A 129 -1.15 -3.90 14.44
C SER A 129 0.35 -4.12 14.69
N LYS A 130 0.95 -3.32 15.56
CA LYS A 130 2.35 -3.48 15.96
C LYS A 130 2.61 -4.85 16.58
N ARG A 131 1.77 -5.30 17.50
CA ARG A 131 1.90 -6.62 18.13
C ARG A 131 1.79 -7.76 17.12
N ILE A 132 0.85 -7.69 16.19
CA ILE A 132 0.69 -8.67 15.11
C ILE A 132 1.98 -8.73 14.27
N ILE A 133 2.50 -7.58 13.87
CA ILE A 133 3.73 -7.51 13.08
C ILE A 133 4.90 -8.15 13.84
N GLU A 134 5.12 -7.76 15.10
CA GLU A 134 6.28 -8.19 15.89
C GLU A 134 6.21 -9.64 16.34
N GLN A 135 5.03 -10.14 16.69
CA GLN A 135 4.86 -11.46 17.30
C GLN A 135 4.40 -12.53 16.32
N GLU A 136 3.61 -12.17 15.30
CA GLU A 136 2.99 -13.13 14.40
C GLU A 136 3.60 -13.12 12.99
N ILE A 137 4.20 -11.99 12.55
CA ILE A 137 4.71 -11.89 11.18
C ILE A 137 6.24 -11.99 11.15
N ILE A 138 6.95 -11.10 11.86
CA ILE A 138 8.41 -11.01 11.80
C ILE A 138 9.13 -12.34 12.15
N PRO A 139 8.69 -13.16 13.12
CA PRO A 139 9.34 -14.40 13.45
C PRO A 139 9.46 -15.40 12.28
N TYR A 140 8.57 -15.31 11.30
CA TYR A 140 8.54 -16.17 10.12
C TYR A 140 9.36 -15.63 8.93
N PHE A 141 9.87 -14.40 9.02
CA PHE A 141 10.68 -13.74 7.98
C PHE A 141 12.19 -13.75 8.31
N LYS A 142 12.69 -14.70 9.04
CA LYS A 142 14.10 -14.84 9.40
C LYS A 142 14.91 -15.54 8.32
#